data_4bd383930598580fa0823402cb61fb2d
#
_entry.id   4bd383930598580fa0823402cb61fb2d
#
_cell.length_a   1.000
_cell.length_b   1.000
_cell.length_c   1.000
_cell.angle_alpha   90.00
_cell.angle_beta   90.00
_cell.angle_gamma   90.00
#
_symmetry.space_group_name_H-M   'P 1'
#
loop_
_entity.id
_entity.type
_entity.pdbx_description
1 polymer ?
#
loop_
_entity_poly.entity_id
_entity_poly.type
_entity_poly.pdbx_seq_one_letter_code
_entity_poly.pdbx_strand_id
1 'polypeptide(L)'
;MAAVGAAAVATAELETRAGAPALVEARQQALLIAALRGALGVAGVGAAMARGVQGGPALGLALFGAAVVLLSIYGGDRRHRSALKFGDPEPAPDDASRKDWWRGLAEAAYPSTIGLTALTLIALLPQPPLAAFLAGILLGLAIMSLVGYARLTALERRRRSTILIDYKASRVFETPR
;
A
#
# COMPACT_ATOMS: atom_id res chain seq x y z
N MET A 1 -37.78 -34.95 6.89
CA MET A 1 -37.83 -33.51 6.47
C MET A 1 -36.89 -32.60 7.25
N ALA A 2 -36.38 -32.95 8.42
CA ALA A 2 -35.44 -32.09 9.20
C ALA A 2 -34.02 -31.95 8.62
N ALA A 3 -33.51 -32.96 7.93
CA ALA A 3 -32.15 -32.95 7.38
C ALA A 3 -31.96 -31.98 6.18
N VAL A 4 -33.00 -31.73 5.40
CA VAL A 4 -32.94 -30.81 4.24
C VAL A 4 -32.89 -29.35 4.72
N GLY A 5 -33.57 -29.04 5.82
CA GLY A 5 -33.52 -27.69 6.42
C GLY A 5 -32.14 -27.32 7.00
N ALA A 6 -31.47 -28.28 7.64
CA ALA A 6 -30.15 -28.06 8.24
C ALA A 6 -29.07 -27.84 7.17
N ALA A 7 -29.14 -28.53 6.04
CA ALA A 7 -28.21 -28.34 4.93
C ALA A 7 -28.39 -26.97 4.25
N ALA A 8 -29.63 -26.52 4.08
CA ALA A 8 -29.91 -25.20 3.51
C ALA A 8 -29.46 -24.04 4.41
N VAL A 9 -29.59 -24.17 5.74
CA VAL A 9 -29.07 -23.20 6.69
C VAL A 9 -27.55 -23.18 6.69
N ALA A 10 -26.88 -24.34 6.66
CA ALA A 10 -25.43 -24.42 6.61
C ALA A 10 -24.83 -23.85 5.30
N THR A 11 -25.51 -24.04 4.15
CA THR A 11 -25.10 -23.42 2.89
C THR A 11 -25.30 -21.91 2.90
N ALA A 12 -26.40 -21.41 3.44
CA ALA A 12 -26.64 -19.98 3.59
C ALA A 12 -25.63 -19.31 4.54
N GLU A 13 -25.28 -19.97 5.64
CA GLU A 13 -24.22 -19.48 6.55
C GLU A 13 -22.84 -19.49 5.91
N LEU A 14 -22.51 -20.49 5.07
CA LEU A 14 -21.27 -20.54 4.32
C LEU A 14 -21.20 -19.46 3.23
N GLU A 15 -22.30 -19.19 2.53
CA GLU A 15 -22.38 -18.11 1.54
C GLU A 15 -22.29 -16.73 2.22
N THR A 16 -22.90 -16.53 3.38
CA THR A 16 -22.80 -15.30 4.15
C THR A 16 -21.37 -15.08 4.67
N ARG A 17 -20.69 -16.14 5.13
CA ARG A 17 -19.27 -16.07 5.53
C ARG A 17 -18.33 -15.85 4.35
N ALA A 18 -18.63 -16.40 3.16
CA ALA A 18 -17.85 -16.16 1.95
C ALA A 18 -17.95 -14.72 1.44
N GLY A 19 -19.02 -14.01 1.83
CA GLY A 19 -19.27 -12.60 1.49
C GLY A 19 -18.78 -11.60 2.54
N ALA A 20 -18.38 -12.03 3.74
CA ALA A 20 -17.91 -11.13 4.78
C ALA A 20 -16.65 -10.35 4.33
N PRO A 21 -16.61 -9.01 4.48
CA PRO A 21 -15.47 -8.22 4.05
C PRO A 21 -14.23 -8.58 4.86
N ALA A 22 -13.14 -8.88 4.15
CA ALA A 22 -11.85 -9.15 4.77
C ALA A 22 -11.10 -7.83 4.98
N LEU A 23 -11.13 -7.31 6.20
CA LEU A 23 -10.63 -5.99 6.56
C LEU A 23 -9.16 -6.03 7.01
N VAL A 24 -8.41 -4.98 6.66
CA VAL A 24 -7.00 -4.80 7.05
C VAL A 24 -6.84 -3.44 7.74
N GLU A 25 -6.01 -3.41 8.78
CA GLU A 25 -5.67 -2.14 9.44
C GLU A 25 -4.89 -1.23 8.50
N ALA A 26 -5.51 -0.12 8.10
CA ALA A 26 -4.94 0.84 7.16
C ALA A 26 -3.57 1.36 7.58
N ARG A 27 -3.39 1.62 8.87
CA ARG A 27 -2.15 2.13 9.44
C ARG A 27 -1.02 1.11 9.37
N GLN A 28 -1.26 -0.13 9.80
CA GLN A 28 -0.25 -1.19 9.76
C GLN A 28 0.20 -1.45 8.32
N GLN A 29 -0.75 -1.48 7.40
CA GLN A 29 -0.44 -1.73 6.01
C GLN A 29 0.34 -0.58 5.36
N ALA A 30 -0.01 0.69 5.65
CA ALA A 30 0.76 1.83 5.17
C ALA A 30 2.22 1.80 5.64
N LEU A 31 2.47 1.36 6.88
CA LEU A 31 3.82 1.21 7.41
C LEU A 31 4.58 0.06 6.73
N LEU A 32 3.94 -1.11 6.58
CA LEU A 32 4.57 -2.28 5.95
C LEU A 32 4.93 -2.02 4.48
N ILE A 33 4.04 -1.37 3.71
CA ILE A 33 4.32 -1.05 2.31
C ILE A 33 5.41 0.03 2.20
N ALA A 34 5.46 0.98 3.14
CA ALA A 34 6.52 1.98 3.19
C ALA A 34 7.89 1.32 3.46
N ALA A 35 7.95 0.41 4.43
CA ALA A 35 9.16 -0.34 4.76
C ALA A 35 9.64 -1.20 3.58
N LEU A 36 8.72 -1.92 2.92
CA LEU A 36 9.02 -2.73 1.74
C LEU A 36 9.59 -1.88 0.60
N ARG A 37 8.90 -0.79 0.24
CA ARG A 37 9.34 0.12 -0.83
C ARG A 37 10.66 0.79 -0.50
N GLY A 38 10.84 1.21 0.76
CA GLY A 38 12.08 1.81 1.23
C GLY A 38 13.25 0.84 1.14
N ALA A 39 13.09 -0.39 1.61
CA ALA A 39 14.13 -1.43 1.54
C ALA A 39 14.50 -1.76 0.08
N LEU A 40 13.50 -1.94 -0.80
CA LEU A 40 13.72 -2.19 -2.22
C LEU A 40 14.40 -1.01 -2.92
N GLY A 41 14.02 0.22 -2.58
CA GLY A 41 14.63 1.42 -3.12
C GLY A 41 16.11 1.55 -2.72
N VAL A 42 16.42 1.38 -1.43
CA VAL A 42 17.82 1.41 -0.94
C VAL A 42 18.64 0.29 -1.57
N ALA A 43 18.12 -0.93 -1.62
CA ALA A 43 18.78 -2.07 -2.26
C ALA A 43 19.03 -1.81 -3.77
N GLY A 44 18.08 -1.20 -4.47
CA GLY A 44 18.21 -0.85 -5.89
C GLY A 44 19.30 0.19 -6.15
N VAL A 45 19.40 1.22 -5.31
CA VAL A 45 20.49 2.21 -5.38
C VAL A 45 21.84 1.54 -5.11
N GLY A 46 21.94 0.73 -4.05
CA GLY A 46 23.15 -0.02 -3.71
C GLY A 46 23.58 -0.97 -4.84
N ALA A 47 22.62 -1.66 -5.46
CA ALA A 47 22.89 -2.53 -6.61
C ALA A 47 23.40 -1.74 -7.83
N ALA A 48 22.85 -0.57 -8.12
CA ALA A 48 23.33 0.31 -9.20
C ALA A 48 24.77 0.78 -8.94
N MET A 49 25.08 1.12 -7.68
CA MET A 49 26.46 1.47 -7.29
C MET A 49 27.42 0.28 -7.45
N ALA A 50 27.02 -0.92 -7.05
CA ALA A 50 27.79 -2.16 -7.24
C ALA A 50 28.01 -2.49 -8.72
N ARG A 51 27.15 -1.98 -9.62
CA ARG A 51 27.30 -2.09 -11.09
C ARG A 51 28.10 -0.96 -11.72
N GLY A 52 28.79 -0.14 -10.91
CA GLY A 52 29.75 0.87 -11.34
C GLY A 52 29.20 2.30 -11.43
N VAL A 53 27.96 2.56 -11.03
CA VAL A 53 27.48 3.94 -10.92
C VAL A 53 28.16 4.59 -9.70
N GLN A 54 28.84 5.71 -9.91
CA GLN A 54 29.46 6.45 -8.81
C GLN A 54 28.42 6.92 -7.80
N GLY A 55 28.79 6.98 -6.52
CA GLY A 55 27.86 7.28 -5.43
C GLY A 55 27.11 8.61 -5.57
N GLY A 56 27.80 9.68 -5.98
CA GLY A 56 27.17 11.00 -6.22
C GLY A 56 26.10 10.95 -7.30
N PRO A 57 26.39 10.53 -8.54
CA PRO A 57 25.40 10.33 -9.58
C PRO A 57 24.26 9.36 -9.20
N ALA A 58 24.56 8.24 -8.53
CA ALA A 58 23.54 7.28 -8.09
C ALA A 58 22.54 7.92 -7.14
N LEU A 59 23.02 8.66 -6.14
CA LEU A 59 22.17 9.39 -5.20
C LEU A 59 21.41 10.52 -5.88
N GLY A 60 22.05 11.26 -6.79
CA GLY A 60 21.40 12.33 -7.56
C GLY A 60 20.22 11.80 -8.38
N LEU A 61 20.41 10.68 -9.09
CA LEU A 61 19.34 10.02 -9.86
C LEU A 61 18.22 9.49 -8.94
N ALA A 62 18.58 8.90 -7.81
CA ALA A 62 17.59 8.42 -6.85
C ALA A 62 16.77 9.58 -6.25
N LEU A 63 17.42 10.69 -5.87
CA LEU A 63 16.75 11.89 -5.39
C LEU A 63 15.84 12.50 -6.47
N PHE A 64 16.30 12.52 -7.72
CA PHE A 64 15.49 12.99 -8.84
C PHE A 64 14.25 12.09 -9.05
N GLY A 65 14.41 10.77 -9.03
CA GLY A 65 13.29 9.83 -9.12
C GLY A 65 12.27 10.03 -7.98
N ALA A 66 12.74 10.19 -6.74
CA ALA A 66 11.89 10.50 -5.60
C ALA A 66 11.18 11.85 -5.75
N ALA A 67 11.88 12.88 -6.22
CA ALA A 67 11.32 14.21 -6.46
C ALA A 67 10.21 14.17 -7.53
N VAL A 68 10.39 13.42 -8.61
CA VAL A 68 9.36 13.24 -9.65
C VAL A 68 8.07 12.71 -9.05
N VAL A 69 8.13 11.69 -8.18
CA VAL A 69 6.94 11.14 -7.49
C VAL A 69 6.30 12.19 -6.60
N LEU A 70 7.09 12.85 -5.75
CA LEU A 70 6.59 13.85 -4.82
C LEU A 70 5.94 15.03 -5.57
N LEU A 71 6.58 15.55 -6.60
CA LEU A 71 6.05 16.64 -7.41
C LEU A 71 4.80 16.23 -8.18
N SER A 72 4.75 15.02 -8.73
CA SER A 72 3.56 14.52 -9.44
C SER A 72 2.34 14.42 -8.53
N ILE A 73 2.53 14.04 -7.28
CA ILE A 73 1.43 13.88 -6.31
C ILE A 73 1.06 15.23 -5.67
N TYR A 74 2.05 16.07 -5.34
CA TYR A 74 1.78 17.38 -4.70
C TYR A 74 1.49 18.49 -5.71
N GLY A 75 2.06 18.41 -6.93
CA GLY A 75 1.82 19.36 -8.02
C GLY A 75 0.57 19.03 -8.85
N GLY A 76 0.12 17.79 -8.82
CA GLY A 76 -1.14 17.37 -9.42
C GLY A 76 -2.32 18.03 -8.70
N ASP A 77 -3.25 18.51 -9.51
CA ASP A 77 -4.44 19.29 -9.20
C ASP A 77 -5.03 18.99 -7.80
N ARG A 78 -5.51 20.05 -7.14
CA ARG A 78 -6.26 20.00 -5.85
C ARG A 78 -7.38 18.94 -5.83
N ARG A 79 -7.84 18.48 -7.00
CA ARG A 79 -8.77 17.36 -7.16
C ARG A 79 -8.23 16.03 -6.62
N HIS A 80 -6.93 15.73 -6.78
CA HIS A 80 -6.32 14.53 -6.18
C HIS A 80 -6.21 14.60 -4.67
N ARG A 81 -6.16 15.79 -4.08
CA ARG A 81 -6.26 15.95 -2.61
C ARG A 81 -7.64 15.58 -2.07
N SER A 82 -8.66 15.63 -2.92
CA SER A 82 -10.02 15.18 -2.57
C SER A 82 -10.16 13.65 -2.61
N ALA A 83 -9.41 12.98 -3.49
CA ALA A 83 -9.41 11.51 -3.55
C ALA A 83 -8.70 10.86 -2.34
N LEU A 84 -7.82 11.62 -1.65
CA LEU A 84 -7.23 11.22 -0.36
C LEU A 84 -8.12 11.62 0.84
N LYS A 85 -9.27 12.21 0.61
CA LYS A 85 -10.32 12.28 1.63
C LYS A 85 -10.88 10.87 1.72
N PHE A 86 -10.41 10.13 2.73
CA PHE A 86 -11.19 8.98 3.19
C PHE A 86 -12.62 9.49 3.34
N GLY A 87 -13.57 8.96 2.54
CA GLY A 87 -14.98 9.27 2.70
C GLY A 87 -15.38 9.09 4.15
N ASP A 88 -16.55 9.51 4.56
CA ASP A 88 -17.00 9.22 5.91
C ASP A 88 -16.96 7.69 6.09
N PRO A 89 -16.12 7.19 7.02
CA PRO A 89 -15.97 5.76 7.19
C PRO A 89 -17.28 5.18 7.71
N GLU A 90 -17.68 4.06 7.14
CA GLU A 90 -18.85 3.29 7.58
C GLU A 90 -18.49 2.50 8.86
N PRO A 91 -19.44 2.25 9.76
CA PRO A 91 -19.21 1.35 10.89
C PRO A 91 -18.84 -0.04 10.36
N ALA A 92 -17.83 -0.68 10.96
CA ALA A 92 -17.41 -2.00 10.54
C ALA A 92 -18.55 -3.02 10.80
N PRO A 93 -18.87 -3.90 9.83
CA PRO A 93 -19.84 -4.96 10.02
C PRO A 93 -19.39 -5.91 11.15
N ASP A 94 -20.34 -6.41 11.95
CA ASP A 94 -20.05 -7.31 13.08
C ASP A 94 -19.46 -8.65 12.64
N ASP A 95 -19.71 -9.05 11.40
CA ASP A 95 -19.20 -10.29 10.76
C ASP A 95 -17.88 -10.11 10.01
N ALA A 96 -17.28 -8.91 10.04
CA ALA A 96 -16.05 -8.63 9.34
C ALA A 96 -14.90 -9.50 9.85
N SER A 97 -14.25 -10.22 8.94
CA SER A 97 -13.07 -11.02 9.25
C SER A 97 -11.80 -10.18 9.11
N ARG A 98 -10.84 -10.33 10.05
CA ARG A 98 -9.51 -9.77 9.87
C ARG A 98 -8.75 -10.61 8.86
N LYS A 99 -8.24 -9.94 7.83
CA LYS A 99 -7.40 -10.56 6.81
C LYS A 99 -5.98 -10.70 7.32
N ASP A 100 -5.30 -11.78 6.90
CA ASP A 100 -3.88 -11.96 7.17
C ASP A 100 -3.08 -10.78 6.60
N TRP A 101 -2.19 -10.21 7.41
CA TRP A 101 -1.40 -9.02 7.08
C TRP A 101 -0.59 -9.17 5.77
N TRP A 102 -0.06 -10.37 5.51
CA TRP A 102 0.75 -10.65 4.32
C TRP A 102 -0.06 -10.63 3.01
N ARG A 103 -1.32 -11.11 3.05
CA ARG A 103 -2.23 -11.04 1.90
C ARG A 103 -2.60 -9.59 1.60
N GLY A 104 -2.88 -8.81 2.63
CA GLY A 104 -3.11 -7.37 2.48
C GLY A 104 -1.90 -6.65 1.90
N LEU A 105 -0.69 -6.99 2.36
CA LEU A 105 0.55 -6.43 1.83
C LEU A 105 0.76 -6.79 0.35
N ALA A 106 0.53 -8.04 -0.04
CA ALA A 106 0.65 -8.47 -1.43
C ALA A 106 -0.32 -7.72 -2.36
N GLU A 107 -1.58 -7.55 -1.93
CA GLU A 107 -2.58 -6.78 -2.69
C GLU A 107 -2.19 -5.29 -2.82
N ALA A 108 -1.68 -4.69 -1.74
CA ALA A 108 -1.23 -3.30 -1.77
C ALA A 108 0.08 -3.08 -2.54
N ALA A 109 0.95 -4.09 -2.59
CA ALA A 109 2.19 -4.05 -3.36
C ALA A 109 1.95 -4.19 -4.87
N TYR A 110 0.92 -4.93 -5.27
CA TYR A 110 0.56 -5.13 -6.67
C TYR A 110 -0.36 -3.99 -7.17
N PRO A 111 -0.22 -3.53 -8.43
CA PRO A 111 0.86 -3.88 -9.38
C PRO A 111 2.10 -2.98 -9.28
N SER A 112 2.00 -1.83 -8.57
CA SER A 112 2.98 -0.74 -8.66
C SER A 112 4.35 -1.10 -8.08
N THR A 113 4.39 -1.66 -6.86
CA THR A 113 5.67 -1.98 -6.21
C THR A 113 6.36 -3.15 -6.89
N ILE A 114 5.62 -4.21 -7.21
CA ILE A 114 6.16 -5.40 -7.89
C ILE A 114 6.64 -5.03 -9.30
N GLY A 115 5.82 -4.33 -10.07
CA GLY A 115 6.17 -3.90 -11.43
C GLY A 115 7.39 -2.99 -11.45
N LEU A 116 7.46 -2.01 -10.54
CA LEU A 116 8.60 -1.09 -10.48
C LEU A 116 9.89 -1.79 -10.01
N THR A 117 9.78 -2.74 -9.08
CA THR A 117 10.94 -3.56 -8.65
C THR A 117 11.44 -4.43 -9.81
N ALA A 118 10.54 -5.07 -10.56
CA ALA A 118 10.92 -5.86 -11.74
C ALA A 118 11.61 -4.99 -12.79
N LEU A 119 11.08 -3.79 -13.08
CA LEU A 119 11.71 -2.83 -13.99
C LEU A 119 13.09 -2.39 -13.50
N THR A 120 13.25 -2.15 -12.20
CA THR A 120 14.54 -1.79 -11.61
C THR A 120 15.56 -2.93 -11.81
N LEU A 121 15.16 -4.17 -11.56
CA LEU A 121 16.03 -5.34 -11.76
C LEU A 121 16.40 -5.55 -13.25
N ILE A 122 15.43 -5.39 -14.15
CA ILE A 122 15.67 -5.49 -15.60
C ILE A 122 16.64 -4.38 -16.05
N ALA A 123 16.44 -3.15 -15.58
CA ALA A 123 17.29 -2.01 -15.95
C ALA A 123 18.71 -2.13 -15.39
N LEU A 124 18.92 -2.89 -14.31
CA LEU A 124 20.22 -3.01 -13.63
C LEU A 124 21.32 -3.58 -14.52
N LEU A 125 20.96 -4.45 -15.48
CA LEU A 125 21.93 -5.07 -16.39
C LEU A 125 22.35 -4.12 -17.53
N PRO A 126 21.43 -3.59 -18.38
CA PRO A 126 21.79 -2.74 -19.52
C PRO A 126 22.07 -1.28 -19.11
N GLN A 127 21.41 -0.76 -18.09
CA GLN A 127 21.44 0.67 -17.74
C GLN A 127 21.39 0.90 -16.23
N PRO A 128 22.48 0.64 -15.49
CA PRO A 128 22.51 0.84 -14.02
C PRO A 128 22.08 2.24 -13.55
N PRO A 129 22.36 3.36 -14.29
CA PRO A 129 21.86 4.67 -13.92
C PRO A 129 20.31 4.75 -13.92
N LEU A 130 19.63 4.09 -14.90
CA LEU A 130 18.19 4.01 -14.94
C LEU A 130 17.64 3.22 -13.75
N ALA A 131 18.34 2.15 -13.35
CA ALA A 131 17.95 1.40 -12.14
C ALA A 131 18.03 2.26 -10.88
N ALA A 132 19.05 3.13 -10.74
CA ALA A 132 19.14 4.08 -9.64
C ALA A 132 17.98 5.08 -9.64
N PHE A 133 17.56 5.59 -10.79
CA PHE A 133 16.41 6.46 -10.93
C PHE A 133 15.09 5.76 -10.54
N LEU A 134 14.86 4.53 -11.03
CA LEU A 134 13.66 3.73 -10.69
C LEU A 134 13.63 3.37 -9.21
N ALA A 135 14.77 3.05 -8.61
CA ALA A 135 14.91 2.86 -7.18
C ALA A 135 14.55 4.13 -6.39
N GLY A 136 14.89 5.30 -6.91
CA GLY A 136 14.47 6.60 -6.39
C GLY A 136 12.96 6.78 -6.41
N ILE A 137 12.27 6.33 -7.45
CA ILE A 137 10.80 6.32 -7.51
C ILE A 137 10.23 5.46 -6.37
N LEU A 138 10.80 4.27 -6.10
CA LEU A 138 10.39 3.43 -4.97
C LEU A 138 10.57 4.15 -3.63
N LEU A 139 11.67 4.88 -3.44
CA LEU A 139 11.91 5.71 -2.25
C LEU A 139 10.88 6.84 -2.13
N GLY A 140 10.54 7.51 -3.22
CA GLY A 140 9.49 8.53 -3.25
C GLY A 140 8.13 7.97 -2.84
N LEU A 141 7.76 6.79 -3.36
CA LEU A 141 6.54 6.08 -2.98
C LEU A 141 6.57 5.62 -1.52
N ALA A 142 7.73 5.24 -0.97
CA ALA A 142 7.90 4.92 0.45
C ALA A 142 7.61 6.15 1.33
N ILE A 143 8.18 7.30 0.99
CA ILE A 143 7.93 8.58 1.68
C ILE A 143 6.43 8.90 1.66
N MET A 144 5.76 8.76 0.52
CA MET A 144 4.32 8.98 0.41
C MET A 144 3.50 8.04 1.29
N SER A 145 3.90 6.77 1.38
CA SER A 145 3.25 5.80 2.28
C SER A 145 3.44 6.18 3.75
N LEU A 146 4.62 6.71 4.14
CA LEU A 146 4.87 7.23 5.48
C LEU A 146 4.02 8.48 5.78
N VAL A 147 3.86 9.37 4.83
CA VAL A 147 2.96 10.54 4.97
C VAL A 147 1.52 10.06 5.15
N GLY A 148 1.10 9.06 4.38
CA GLY A 148 -0.21 8.40 4.53
C GLY A 148 -0.38 7.80 5.93
N TYR A 149 0.61 7.06 6.42
CA TYR A 149 0.64 6.52 7.78
C TYR A 149 0.50 7.61 8.86
N ALA A 150 1.26 8.70 8.74
CA ALA A 150 1.20 9.81 9.70
C ALA A 150 -0.20 10.47 9.71
N ARG A 151 -0.80 10.68 8.53
CA ARG A 151 -2.16 11.23 8.41
C ARG A 151 -3.22 10.31 9.00
N LEU A 152 -3.15 8.99 8.72
CA LEU A 152 -4.03 7.99 9.29
C LEU A 152 -3.92 7.96 10.82
N THR A 153 -2.70 7.96 11.35
CA THR A 153 -2.46 7.99 12.80
C THR A 153 -3.07 9.24 13.44
N ALA A 154 -2.92 10.41 12.81
CA ALA A 154 -3.52 11.66 13.30
C ALA A 154 -5.06 11.60 13.26
N LEU A 155 -5.63 11.01 12.20
CA LEU A 155 -7.08 10.86 12.05
C LEU A 155 -7.66 9.89 13.08
N GLU A 156 -7.05 8.72 13.28
CA GLU A 156 -7.44 7.73 14.29
C GLU A 156 -7.40 8.31 15.73
N ARG A 157 -6.35 9.10 16.04
CA ARG A 157 -6.26 9.79 17.34
C ARG A 157 -7.39 10.79 17.54
N ARG A 158 -7.76 11.55 16.50
CA ARG A 158 -8.84 12.54 16.57
C ARG A 158 -10.21 11.89 16.71
N ARG A 159 -10.47 10.79 16.00
CA ARG A 159 -11.76 10.08 15.97
C ARG A 159 -11.88 9.03 17.09
N ARG A 160 -10.80 8.69 17.78
CA ARG A 160 -10.73 7.60 18.78
C ARG A 160 -11.20 6.26 18.20
N SER A 161 -10.96 6.03 16.92
CA SER A 161 -11.38 4.85 16.17
C SER A 161 -10.20 4.26 15.41
N THR A 162 -10.28 2.96 15.08
CA THR A 162 -9.32 2.29 14.19
C THR A 162 -9.89 2.28 12.78
N ILE A 163 -9.09 2.68 11.79
CA ILE A 163 -9.51 2.69 10.38
C ILE A 163 -9.13 1.37 9.73
N LEU A 164 -10.12 0.72 9.14
CA LEU A 164 -10.01 -0.52 8.41
C LEU A 164 -10.33 -0.28 6.93
N ILE A 165 -9.65 -0.98 6.03
CA ILE A 165 -9.85 -0.85 4.58
C ILE A 165 -10.18 -2.22 3.98
N ASP A 166 -11.21 -2.23 3.13
CA ASP A 166 -11.46 -3.31 2.17
C ASP A 166 -10.93 -2.87 0.80
N TYR A 167 -9.82 -3.50 0.38
CA TYR A 167 -9.19 -3.17 -0.91
C TYR A 167 -10.01 -3.64 -2.12
N LYS A 168 -10.81 -4.69 -1.98
CA LYS A 168 -11.64 -5.20 -3.08
C LYS A 168 -12.80 -4.27 -3.39
N ALA A 169 -13.46 -3.77 -2.35
CA ALA A 169 -14.60 -2.88 -2.49
C ALA A 169 -14.21 -1.39 -2.48
N SER A 170 -12.93 -1.06 -2.22
CA SER A 170 -12.46 0.33 -2.02
C SER A 170 -13.26 1.08 -0.94
N ARG A 171 -13.70 0.36 0.10
CA ARG A 171 -14.48 0.90 1.21
C ARG A 171 -13.61 1.09 2.43
N VAL A 172 -13.98 2.09 3.22
CA VAL A 172 -13.29 2.43 4.47
C VAL A 172 -14.28 2.26 5.62
N PHE A 173 -13.85 1.53 6.64
CA PHE A 173 -14.64 1.24 7.83
C PHE A 173 -13.96 1.78 9.08
N GLU A 174 -14.73 2.07 10.12
CA GLU A 174 -14.19 2.43 11.42
C GLU A 174 -14.73 1.51 12.52
N THR A 175 -13.84 1.20 13.47
CA THR A 175 -14.20 0.47 14.68
C THR A 175 -13.83 1.33 15.89
N PRO A 176 -14.75 1.58 16.84
CA PRO A 176 -14.42 2.30 18.06
C PRO A 176 -13.34 1.54 18.84
N ARG A 177 -12.46 2.30 19.52
CA ARG A 177 -11.43 1.74 20.40
C ARG A 177 -11.95 1.50 21.79
#